data_3fbc73cb8c1d93192121bd597351df24
#
_entry.id   3fbc73cb8c1d93192121bd597351df24
#
_cell.length_a   1.000
_cell.length_b   1.000
_cell.length_c   1.000
_cell.angle_alpha   90.00
_cell.angle_beta   90.00
_cell.angle_gamma   90.00
#
_symmetry.space_group_name_H-M   'P 1'
#
loop_
_entity.id
_entity.type
_entity.pdbx_description
1 polymer ?
#
loop_
_entity_poly.entity_id
_entity_poly.type
_entity_poly.pdbx_seq_one_letter_code
_entity_poly.pdbx_strand_id
1 'polypeptide(L)'
;MIAALLAGTLLATLGLQLLLTLAFAVVVRRRLRRLPGLAQPAPAAEVVLCLRGADPSLADALMALAGQTYPGPWRLLVVVDSRQDPAWPLAQQTIARLEGAGQAGWQAARLTPLAARPAQGSLKSASLRQAFGELDAATELVALVDADAVVAPGWLAALAAGCGQDGVGAVSGNRWYAPEQGSGPGLVRAIWNGGALVLMTLLGIPWGGSLAVRRELIEPSGWRELLATSLCEDTALPAPLARSGWRYQFRPELIALDRDDGIALRPLRRWISRQLLTARLHHPAWPLVALHGLGSALLVLVAVLTALAALLVGRLADAGLLLAALLGYELGCVALLLLIEAAAARALQPLGGRLPPPNLAHAWRLLRWLPLTQWVYGLATLRAALARRVEWRGVHYRVRGRGVEWLEG
;
A
#
# COMPACT_ATOMS: atom_id res chain seq x y z
N MET A 1 -27.67 -31.10 -2.61
CA MET A 1 -26.36 -31.36 -1.99
C MET A 1 -25.31 -30.31 -2.42
N ILE A 2 -25.00 -30.15 -3.73
CA ILE A 2 -23.99 -29.15 -4.20
C ILE A 2 -24.39 -27.72 -3.82
N ALA A 3 -25.64 -27.33 -4.01
CA ALA A 3 -26.14 -26.00 -3.65
C ALA A 3 -25.94 -25.68 -2.17
N ALA A 4 -26.27 -26.63 -1.28
CA ALA A 4 -26.09 -26.47 0.16
C ALA A 4 -24.61 -26.37 0.55
N LEU A 5 -23.73 -27.15 -0.09
CA LEU A 5 -22.28 -27.07 0.12
C LEU A 5 -21.72 -25.69 -0.28
N LEU A 6 -22.10 -25.21 -1.47
CA LEU A 6 -21.64 -23.87 -1.94
C LEU A 6 -22.17 -22.75 -1.06
N ALA A 7 -23.46 -22.80 -0.68
CA ALA A 7 -24.04 -21.83 0.25
C ALA A 7 -23.32 -21.84 1.60
N GLY A 8 -23.05 -23.01 2.16
CA GLY A 8 -22.28 -23.17 3.40
C GLY A 8 -20.84 -22.64 3.26
N THR A 9 -20.19 -22.86 2.11
CA THR A 9 -18.83 -22.35 1.84
C THR A 9 -18.80 -20.82 1.73
N LEU A 10 -19.80 -20.20 1.10
CA LEU A 10 -19.95 -18.73 1.05
C LEU A 10 -20.07 -18.14 2.46
N LEU A 11 -20.94 -18.72 3.31
CA LEU A 11 -21.12 -18.27 4.68
C LEU A 11 -19.85 -18.49 5.54
N ALA A 12 -19.18 -19.61 5.38
CA ALA A 12 -17.91 -19.87 6.08
C ALA A 12 -16.81 -18.89 5.65
N THR A 13 -16.74 -18.56 4.36
CA THR A 13 -15.82 -17.54 3.83
C THR A 13 -16.11 -16.16 4.42
N LEU A 14 -17.38 -15.76 4.46
CA LEU A 14 -17.81 -14.52 5.09
C LEU A 14 -17.48 -14.50 6.59
N GLY A 15 -17.70 -15.61 7.30
CA GLY A 15 -17.32 -15.75 8.70
C GLY A 15 -15.80 -15.57 8.94
N LEU A 16 -14.97 -16.17 8.07
CA LEU A 16 -13.52 -15.95 8.13
C LEU A 16 -13.14 -14.49 7.86
N GLN A 17 -13.74 -13.86 6.85
CA GLN A 17 -13.51 -12.44 6.54
C GLN A 17 -13.95 -11.53 7.70
N LEU A 18 -15.05 -11.85 8.39
CA LEU A 18 -15.48 -11.16 9.61
C LEU A 18 -14.42 -11.27 10.71
N LEU A 19 -13.90 -12.46 10.98
CA LEU A 19 -12.85 -12.65 12.00
C LEU A 19 -11.59 -11.84 11.67
N LEU A 20 -11.15 -11.84 10.41
CA LEU A 20 -10.00 -11.04 9.97
C LEU A 20 -10.27 -9.53 10.11
N THR A 21 -11.47 -9.06 9.73
CA THR A 21 -11.87 -7.66 9.88
C THR A 21 -11.92 -7.22 11.36
N LEU A 22 -12.47 -8.06 12.23
CA LEU A 22 -12.48 -7.80 13.68
C LEU A 22 -11.05 -7.78 14.25
N ALA A 23 -10.20 -8.72 13.85
CA ALA A 23 -8.79 -8.73 14.25
C ALA A 23 -8.08 -7.44 13.82
N PHE A 24 -8.29 -7.00 12.56
CA PHE A 24 -7.79 -5.71 12.07
C PHE A 24 -8.29 -4.54 12.92
N ALA A 25 -9.60 -4.44 13.16
CA ALA A 25 -10.19 -3.36 13.96
C ALA A 25 -9.63 -3.34 15.40
N VAL A 26 -9.39 -4.51 16.00
CA VAL A 26 -8.74 -4.63 17.31
C VAL A 26 -7.29 -4.14 17.26
N VAL A 27 -6.52 -4.51 16.23
CA VAL A 27 -5.14 -4.03 16.05
C VAL A 27 -5.12 -2.50 15.93
N VAL A 28 -5.94 -1.93 15.04
CA VAL A 28 -6.05 -0.47 14.87
C VAL A 28 -6.40 0.20 16.21
N ARG A 29 -7.45 -0.26 16.89
CA ARG A 29 -7.89 0.31 18.18
C ARG A 29 -6.80 0.24 19.26
N ARG A 30 -6.11 -0.90 19.38
CA ARG A 30 -5.03 -1.08 20.37
C ARG A 30 -3.86 -0.14 20.10
N ARG A 31 -3.48 0.01 18.85
CA ARG A 31 -2.36 0.88 18.46
C ARG A 31 -2.70 2.36 18.65
N LEU A 32 -3.90 2.79 18.26
CA LEU A 32 -4.35 4.18 18.47
C LEU A 32 -4.48 4.56 19.95
N ARG A 33 -4.77 3.61 20.83
CA ARG A 33 -4.80 3.87 22.28
C ARG A 33 -3.41 4.05 22.91
N ARG A 34 -2.36 3.63 22.22
CA ARG A 34 -0.99 3.65 22.69
C ARG A 34 -0.07 4.21 21.60
N LEU A 35 -0.38 5.45 21.18
CA LEU A 35 0.52 6.17 20.29
C LEU A 35 1.84 6.40 21.00
N PRO A 36 2.99 6.03 20.40
CA PRO A 36 4.29 6.26 21.00
C PRO A 36 4.60 7.75 21.07
N GLY A 37 5.23 8.18 22.14
CA GLY A 37 5.84 9.49 22.22
C GLY A 37 7.09 9.57 21.33
N LEU A 38 7.36 10.74 20.80
CA LEU A 38 8.63 11.03 20.13
C LEU A 38 9.75 11.11 21.18
N ALA A 39 10.88 10.44 20.93
CA ALA A 39 12.06 10.52 21.78
C ALA A 39 12.56 11.97 21.89
N GLN A 40 13.20 12.29 23.03
CA GLN A 40 13.83 13.57 23.23
C GLN A 40 15.32 13.34 23.61
N PRO A 41 16.28 13.86 22.83
CA PRO A 41 16.09 14.61 21.59
C PRO A 41 15.51 13.73 20.48
N ALA A 42 14.79 14.37 19.53
CA ALA A 42 14.26 13.66 18.37
C ALA A 42 15.40 13.23 17.44
N PRO A 43 15.37 12.01 16.87
CA PRO A 43 16.46 11.51 16.03
C PRO A 43 16.64 12.32 14.76
N ALA A 44 17.87 12.41 14.26
CA ALA A 44 18.14 13.01 12.96
C ALA A 44 17.52 12.17 11.85
N ALA A 45 16.63 12.78 11.05
CA ALA A 45 15.86 12.09 10.02
C ALA A 45 16.25 12.53 8.60
N GLU A 46 16.24 11.60 7.65
CA GLU A 46 16.37 11.91 6.23
C GLU A 46 15.20 11.33 5.46
N VAL A 47 14.45 12.20 4.78
CA VAL A 47 13.34 11.82 3.91
C VAL A 47 13.88 11.54 2.53
N VAL A 48 13.64 10.35 2.01
CA VAL A 48 14.07 9.93 0.67
C VAL A 48 12.88 9.86 -0.26
N LEU A 49 12.94 10.60 -1.37
CA LEU A 49 11.92 10.66 -2.40
C LEU A 49 12.52 10.29 -3.76
N CYS A 50 12.01 9.22 -4.37
CA CYS A 50 12.43 8.78 -5.70
C CYS A 50 11.39 9.18 -6.74
N LEU A 51 11.80 9.94 -7.76
CA LEU A 51 10.91 10.54 -8.75
C LEU A 51 11.18 10.01 -10.17
N ARG A 52 10.08 9.74 -10.88
CA ARG A 52 10.06 9.49 -12.32
C ARG A 52 8.74 9.98 -12.91
N GLY A 53 8.84 10.98 -13.78
CA GLY A 53 7.68 11.67 -14.36
C GLY A 53 6.98 12.60 -13.35
N ALA A 54 6.30 13.61 -13.85
CA ALA A 54 5.47 14.49 -13.05
C ALA A 54 4.11 13.83 -12.82
N ASP A 55 3.94 13.21 -11.66
CA ASP A 55 2.64 12.73 -11.20
C ASP A 55 1.70 13.93 -10.97
N PRO A 56 0.40 13.85 -11.28
CA PRO A 56 -0.53 14.95 -11.04
C PRO A 56 -0.55 15.44 -9.59
N SER A 57 -0.34 14.56 -8.62
CA SER A 57 -0.31 14.89 -7.19
C SER A 57 1.09 15.25 -6.66
N LEU A 58 2.13 15.23 -7.51
CA LEU A 58 3.51 15.48 -7.08
C LEU A 58 3.69 16.86 -6.40
N ALA A 59 3.07 17.89 -6.94
CA ALA A 59 3.16 19.24 -6.36
C ALA A 59 2.57 19.27 -4.94
N ASP A 60 1.42 18.64 -4.73
CA ASP A 60 0.77 18.56 -3.41
C ASP A 60 1.58 17.69 -2.44
N ALA A 61 2.13 16.57 -2.91
CA ALA A 61 3.01 15.73 -2.10
C ALA A 61 4.27 16.46 -1.64
N LEU A 62 4.91 17.21 -2.53
CA LEU A 62 6.08 18.03 -2.21
C LEU A 62 5.72 19.15 -1.25
N MET A 63 4.59 19.82 -1.42
CA MET A 63 4.10 20.85 -0.48
C MET A 63 3.77 20.25 0.90
N ALA A 64 3.22 19.05 0.94
CA ALA A 64 2.95 18.34 2.19
C ALA A 64 4.26 17.98 2.93
N LEU A 65 5.31 17.62 2.22
CA LEU A 65 6.64 17.43 2.79
C LEU A 65 7.22 18.76 3.31
N ALA A 66 7.03 19.85 2.55
CA ALA A 66 7.41 21.19 3.00
C ALA A 66 6.68 21.65 4.26
N GLY A 67 5.51 21.09 4.57
CA GLY A 67 4.69 21.41 5.75
C GLY A 67 4.96 20.52 6.97
N GLN A 68 6.05 19.74 7.02
CA GLN A 68 6.31 18.86 8.17
C GLN A 68 6.64 19.62 9.45
N THR A 69 6.02 19.22 10.57
CA THR A 69 6.27 19.75 11.90
C THR A 69 7.11 18.76 12.71
N TYR A 70 8.38 18.64 12.35
CA TYR A 70 9.32 17.74 13.01
C TYR A 70 10.31 18.53 13.88
N PRO A 71 10.41 18.26 15.19
CA PRO A 71 11.26 19.05 16.08
C PRO A 71 12.76 18.68 16.01
N GLY A 72 13.08 17.51 15.47
CA GLY A 72 14.46 17.06 15.29
C GLY A 72 15.08 17.55 13.98
N PRO A 73 16.41 17.44 13.83
CA PRO A 73 17.06 17.78 12.58
C PRO A 73 16.59 16.84 11.46
N TRP A 74 16.23 17.40 10.29
CA TRP A 74 15.83 16.59 9.16
C TRP A 74 16.26 17.15 7.81
N ARG A 75 16.47 16.25 6.86
CA ARG A 75 16.92 16.52 5.50
C ARG A 75 15.99 15.88 4.48
N LEU A 76 16.05 16.37 3.25
CA LEU A 76 15.33 15.79 2.10
C LEU A 76 16.34 15.37 1.02
N LEU A 77 16.36 14.09 0.66
CA LEU A 77 17.12 13.56 -0.45
C LEU A 77 16.19 13.15 -1.57
N VAL A 78 16.24 13.84 -2.70
CA VAL A 78 15.42 13.56 -3.88
C VAL A 78 16.31 12.96 -4.96
N VAL A 79 15.98 11.74 -5.40
CA VAL A 79 16.62 11.09 -6.54
C VAL A 79 15.64 11.07 -7.70
N VAL A 80 15.99 11.71 -8.81
CA VAL A 80 15.17 11.79 -10.01
C VAL A 80 15.79 10.94 -11.12
N ASP A 81 14.99 10.30 -11.96
CA ASP A 81 15.47 9.42 -13.05
C ASP A 81 16.52 10.10 -13.95
N SER A 82 16.35 11.40 -14.25
CA SER A 82 17.33 12.21 -14.97
C SER A 82 17.09 13.71 -14.74
N ARG A 83 18.05 14.55 -15.14
CA ARG A 83 17.87 16.01 -15.14
C ARG A 83 16.84 16.51 -16.13
N GLN A 84 16.53 15.72 -17.16
CA GLN A 84 15.53 16.00 -18.19
C GLN A 84 14.13 15.49 -17.79
N ASP A 85 14.01 14.77 -16.67
CA ASP A 85 12.70 14.29 -16.18
C ASP A 85 11.81 15.48 -15.79
N PRO A 86 10.52 15.48 -16.17
CA PRO A 86 9.59 16.57 -15.84
C PRO A 86 9.37 16.77 -14.33
N ALA A 87 9.74 15.82 -13.48
CA ALA A 87 9.72 15.99 -12.02
C ALA A 87 10.88 16.87 -11.51
N TRP A 88 11.97 17.00 -12.27
CA TRP A 88 13.17 17.74 -11.84
C TRP A 88 12.87 19.22 -11.49
N PRO A 89 12.25 20.04 -12.37
CA PRO A 89 11.96 21.44 -12.07
C PRO A 89 10.99 21.60 -10.90
N LEU A 90 10.03 20.68 -10.74
CA LEU A 90 9.09 20.70 -9.62
C LEU A 90 9.81 20.45 -8.28
N ALA A 91 10.68 19.47 -8.24
CA ALA A 91 11.51 19.17 -7.06
C ALA A 91 12.43 20.36 -6.71
N GLN A 92 13.10 20.94 -7.71
CA GLN A 92 13.97 22.10 -7.53
C GLN A 92 13.23 23.32 -6.96
N GLN A 93 12.02 23.62 -7.49
CA GLN A 93 11.19 24.70 -6.99
C GLN A 93 10.76 24.48 -5.54
N THR A 94 10.43 23.24 -5.18
CA THR A 94 10.01 22.90 -3.80
C THR A 94 11.17 23.04 -2.83
N ILE A 95 12.34 22.57 -3.21
CA ILE A 95 13.57 22.72 -2.39
C ILE A 95 13.86 24.19 -2.12
N ALA A 96 13.81 25.04 -3.15
CA ALA A 96 14.02 26.48 -2.98
C ALA A 96 13.02 27.12 -1.99
N ARG A 97 11.75 26.65 -2.00
CA ARG A 97 10.74 27.10 -1.03
C ARG A 97 11.05 26.63 0.40
N LEU A 98 11.49 25.37 0.57
CA LEU A 98 11.89 24.82 1.86
C LEU A 98 13.05 25.61 2.47
N GLU A 99 14.06 25.92 1.68
CA GLU A 99 15.23 26.70 2.10
C GLU A 99 14.85 28.12 2.55
N GLY A 100 13.84 28.73 1.92
CA GLY A 100 13.34 30.06 2.28
C GLY A 100 12.34 30.09 3.45
N ALA A 101 11.80 28.95 3.88
CA ALA A 101 10.68 28.91 4.83
C ALA A 101 11.08 28.94 6.32
N GLY A 102 12.34 28.76 6.66
CA GLY A 102 12.83 28.77 8.06
C GLY A 102 12.17 27.70 8.96
N GLN A 103 11.87 26.54 8.42
CA GLN A 103 11.13 25.48 9.08
C GLN A 103 11.92 24.88 10.26
N ALA A 104 11.20 24.57 11.35
CA ALA A 104 11.79 23.93 12.51
C ALA A 104 12.41 22.58 12.13
N GLY A 105 13.64 22.35 12.59
CA GLY A 105 14.40 21.12 12.33
C GLY A 105 14.94 20.97 10.90
N TRP A 106 14.52 21.80 9.95
CA TRP A 106 15.02 21.77 8.57
C TRP A 106 16.53 22.05 8.51
N GLN A 107 17.27 21.20 7.78
CA GLN A 107 18.72 21.34 7.63
C GLN A 107 19.12 21.63 6.19
N ALA A 108 18.75 20.75 5.27
CA ALA A 108 19.16 20.85 3.86
C ALA A 108 18.32 19.94 2.97
N ALA A 109 18.33 20.23 1.66
CA ALA A 109 17.92 19.30 0.64
C ALA A 109 19.04 18.96 -0.33
N ARG A 110 18.98 17.74 -0.87
CA ARG A 110 19.81 17.31 -1.98
C ARG A 110 18.94 16.82 -3.11
N LEU A 111 19.18 17.30 -4.31
CA LEU A 111 18.54 16.88 -5.54
C LEU A 111 19.59 16.28 -6.47
N THR A 112 19.46 14.99 -6.78
CA THR A 112 20.46 14.26 -7.57
C THR A 112 19.78 13.45 -8.68
N PRO A 113 20.36 13.37 -9.88
CA PRO A 113 19.88 12.43 -10.89
C PRO A 113 20.33 11.01 -10.54
N LEU A 114 19.59 10.01 -10.99
CA LEU A 114 20.05 8.63 -10.92
C LEU A 114 21.34 8.47 -11.73
N ALA A 115 22.41 8.05 -11.07
CA ALA A 115 23.76 8.01 -11.66
C ALA A 115 23.87 7.02 -12.82
N ALA A 116 23.22 5.85 -12.69
CA ALA A 116 23.22 4.83 -13.74
C ALA A 116 21.93 4.02 -13.70
N ARG A 117 21.42 3.70 -14.89
CA ARG A 117 20.29 2.76 -15.01
C ARG A 117 20.74 1.35 -14.68
N PRO A 118 20.00 0.62 -13.83
CA PRO A 118 20.41 -0.72 -13.41
C PRO A 118 20.11 -1.74 -14.52
N ALA A 119 20.94 -2.77 -14.67
CA ALA A 119 20.62 -3.96 -15.48
C ALA A 119 19.60 -4.87 -14.76
N GLN A 120 19.61 -4.87 -13.45
CA GLN A 120 18.72 -5.64 -12.57
C GLN A 120 18.07 -4.76 -11.54
N GLY A 121 16.93 -5.20 -11.01
CA GLY A 121 16.10 -4.41 -10.10
C GLY A 121 15.29 -3.35 -10.82
N SER A 122 14.38 -2.70 -10.08
CA SER A 122 13.61 -1.59 -10.62
C SER A 122 14.36 -0.27 -10.53
N LEU A 123 13.91 0.73 -11.30
CA LEU A 123 14.43 2.10 -11.18
C LEU A 123 14.28 2.65 -9.76
N LYS A 124 13.11 2.43 -9.11
CA LYS A 124 12.90 2.87 -7.73
C LYS A 124 13.90 2.22 -6.78
N SER A 125 14.13 0.91 -6.92
CA SER A 125 15.12 0.19 -6.11
C SER A 125 16.55 0.70 -6.36
N ALA A 126 16.90 1.02 -7.60
CA ALA A 126 18.21 1.62 -7.92
C ALA A 126 18.36 3.02 -7.31
N SER A 127 17.32 3.87 -7.43
CA SER A 127 17.32 5.21 -6.82
C SER A 127 17.46 5.14 -5.30
N LEU A 128 16.79 4.20 -4.65
CA LEU A 128 16.92 3.98 -3.20
C LEU A 128 18.31 3.46 -2.83
N ARG A 129 18.89 2.55 -3.60
CA ARG A 129 20.28 2.09 -3.36
C ARG A 129 21.29 3.23 -3.46
N GLN A 130 21.10 4.12 -4.43
CA GLN A 130 21.92 5.33 -4.55
C GLN A 130 21.71 6.23 -3.33
N ALA A 131 20.46 6.54 -2.99
CA ALA A 131 20.11 7.37 -1.84
C ALA A 131 20.71 6.83 -0.54
N PHE A 132 20.65 5.52 -0.31
CA PHE A 132 21.23 4.89 0.90
C PHE A 132 22.76 5.01 0.96
N GLY A 133 23.44 5.14 -0.17
CA GLY A 133 24.86 5.43 -0.23
C GLY A 133 25.21 6.91 -0.05
N GLU A 134 24.22 7.79 -0.17
CA GLU A 134 24.37 9.25 -0.09
C GLU A 134 23.80 9.85 1.21
N LEU A 135 23.27 9.02 2.13
CA LEU A 135 22.74 9.48 3.42
C LEU A 135 23.79 10.25 4.21
N ASP A 136 23.35 11.30 4.88
CA ASP A 136 24.22 12.06 5.80
C ASP A 136 24.68 11.17 6.96
N ALA A 137 25.91 11.39 7.42
CA ALA A 137 26.51 10.57 8.48
C ALA A 137 25.74 10.67 9.81
N ALA A 138 25.09 11.81 10.08
CA ALA A 138 24.28 12.02 11.28
C ALA A 138 22.89 11.42 11.20
N THR A 139 22.46 10.91 10.04
CA THR A 139 21.12 10.33 9.87
C THR A 139 20.94 9.09 10.74
N GLU A 140 19.91 9.09 11.57
CA GLU A 140 19.51 7.96 12.43
C GLU A 140 18.25 7.25 11.90
N LEU A 141 17.36 8.01 11.25
CA LEU A 141 16.09 7.54 10.71
C LEU A 141 15.98 7.86 9.22
N VAL A 142 15.66 6.88 8.40
CA VAL A 142 15.37 7.07 6.97
C VAL A 142 13.87 6.88 6.74
N ALA A 143 13.21 7.92 6.20
CA ALA A 143 11.81 7.90 5.87
C ALA A 143 11.61 7.89 4.36
N LEU A 144 10.84 6.93 3.84
CA LEU A 144 10.50 6.80 2.43
C LEU A 144 9.08 7.28 2.21
N VAL A 145 8.88 8.01 1.12
CA VAL A 145 7.58 8.51 0.70
C VAL A 145 7.41 8.36 -0.81
N ASP A 146 6.18 8.01 -1.27
CA ASP A 146 5.87 7.99 -2.69
C ASP A 146 5.57 9.41 -3.23
N ALA A 147 5.85 9.62 -4.50
CA ALA A 147 5.62 10.89 -5.22
C ALA A 147 4.14 11.34 -5.25
N ASP A 148 3.22 10.41 -5.00
CA ASP A 148 1.77 10.61 -4.98
C ASP A 148 1.17 10.47 -3.57
N ALA A 149 2.00 10.50 -2.51
CA ALA A 149 1.56 10.41 -1.12
C ALA A 149 1.55 11.80 -0.47
N VAL A 150 0.35 12.38 -0.30
CA VAL A 150 0.15 13.62 0.44
C VAL A 150 0.11 13.30 1.93
N VAL A 151 1.20 13.60 2.63
CA VAL A 151 1.38 13.24 4.05
C VAL A 151 0.93 14.38 4.98
N ALA A 152 0.46 14.04 6.17
CA ALA A 152 0.05 15.03 7.18
C ALA A 152 1.28 15.74 7.81
N PRO A 153 1.13 16.95 8.38
CA PRO A 153 2.24 17.70 8.98
C PRO A 153 2.99 16.94 10.09
N GLY A 154 2.32 16.09 10.86
CA GLY A 154 2.94 15.26 11.90
C GLY A 154 3.47 13.90 11.44
N TRP A 155 3.49 13.63 10.14
CA TRP A 155 3.85 12.33 9.59
C TRP A 155 5.27 11.88 9.94
N LEU A 156 6.27 12.75 9.78
CA LEU A 156 7.67 12.41 10.08
C LEU A 156 7.87 12.15 11.58
N ALA A 157 7.22 12.94 12.44
CA ALA A 157 7.24 12.72 13.88
C ALA A 157 6.59 11.38 14.29
N ALA A 158 5.47 11.01 13.66
CA ALA A 158 4.81 9.73 13.91
C ALA A 158 5.65 8.52 13.43
N LEU A 159 6.35 8.64 12.31
CA LEU A 159 7.32 7.64 11.84
C LEU A 159 8.46 7.47 12.85
N ALA A 160 9.08 8.56 13.27
CA ALA A 160 10.18 8.55 14.23
C ALA A 160 9.75 7.96 15.57
N ALA A 161 8.59 8.38 16.10
CA ALA A 161 8.02 7.84 17.33
C ALA A 161 7.76 6.33 17.23
N GLY A 162 7.28 5.86 16.08
CA GLY A 162 7.06 4.44 15.83
C GLY A 162 8.36 3.62 15.82
N CYS A 163 9.39 4.09 15.11
CA CYS A 163 10.71 3.46 15.08
C CYS A 163 11.45 3.54 16.42
N GLY A 164 11.11 4.52 17.28
CA GLY A 164 11.71 4.65 18.61
C GLY A 164 11.31 3.55 19.59
N GLN A 165 10.35 2.69 19.27
CA GLN A 165 9.92 1.60 20.15
C GLN A 165 10.95 0.45 20.15
N ASP A 166 11.06 -0.23 21.31
CA ASP A 166 12.00 -1.34 21.51
C ASP A 166 11.76 -2.49 20.50
N GLY A 167 12.84 -2.91 19.84
CA GLY A 167 12.84 -4.00 18.87
C GLY A 167 12.06 -3.69 17.58
N VAL A 168 11.64 -2.43 17.35
CA VAL A 168 11.03 -1.99 16.10
C VAL A 168 12.09 -1.38 15.20
N GLY A 169 12.39 -2.07 14.08
CA GLY A 169 13.37 -1.62 13.08
C GLY A 169 12.75 -0.82 11.95
N ALA A 170 11.47 -1.07 11.66
CA ALA A 170 10.76 -0.35 10.62
C ALA A 170 9.26 -0.21 10.95
N VAL A 171 8.68 0.90 10.49
CA VAL A 171 7.25 1.18 10.60
C VAL A 171 6.70 1.65 9.26
N SER A 172 5.46 1.30 8.94
CA SER A 172 4.74 1.93 7.83
C SER A 172 3.25 2.09 8.13
N GLY A 173 2.64 3.03 7.41
CA GLY A 173 1.21 3.11 7.24
C GLY A 173 0.71 2.27 6.06
N ASN A 174 -0.34 2.77 5.46
CA ASN A 174 -0.89 2.29 4.19
C ASN A 174 -1.68 3.42 3.54
N ARG A 175 -2.22 3.19 2.36
CA ARG A 175 -3.08 4.14 1.66
C ARG A 175 -4.55 3.79 1.87
N TRP A 176 -5.39 4.79 2.03
CA TRP A 176 -6.84 4.68 2.00
C TRP A 176 -7.38 5.48 0.83
N TYR A 177 -8.02 4.81 -0.11
CA TYR A 177 -8.66 5.46 -1.25
C TYR A 177 -10.09 5.87 -0.90
N ALA A 178 -10.38 7.15 -1.04
CA ALA A 178 -11.70 7.75 -0.83
C ALA A 178 -12.06 8.62 -2.05
N PRO A 179 -12.42 8.01 -3.20
CA PRO A 179 -12.69 8.71 -4.43
C PRO A 179 -13.83 9.72 -4.27
N GLU A 180 -13.60 10.99 -4.61
CA GLU A 180 -14.56 12.08 -4.35
C GLU A 180 -15.80 11.99 -5.23
N GLN A 181 -15.62 11.74 -6.52
CA GLN A 181 -16.72 11.61 -7.48
C GLN A 181 -17.33 10.19 -7.48
N GLY A 182 -16.63 9.23 -6.89
CA GLY A 182 -17.07 7.84 -6.81
C GLY A 182 -17.16 7.16 -8.17
N SER A 183 -16.18 7.41 -9.05
CA SER A 183 -16.08 6.69 -10.34
C SER A 183 -16.05 5.18 -10.12
N GLY A 184 -16.60 4.40 -11.06
CA GLY A 184 -16.63 2.95 -10.92
C GLY A 184 -15.26 2.33 -10.70
N PRO A 185 -14.24 2.61 -11.52
CA PRO A 185 -12.89 2.11 -11.31
C PRO A 185 -12.25 2.64 -10.01
N GLY A 186 -12.50 3.89 -9.61
CA GLY A 186 -12.06 4.44 -8.32
C GLY A 186 -12.64 3.65 -7.15
N LEU A 187 -13.93 3.31 -7.19
CA LEU A 187 -14.58 2.46 -6.18
C LEU A 187 -14.03 1.04 -6.17
N VAL A 188 -13.78 0.43 -7.34
CA VAL A 188 -13.12 -0.89 -7.41
C VAL A 188 -11.76 -0.85 -6.74
N ARG A 189 -10.96 0.23 -6.95
CA ARG A 189 -9.68 0.44 -6.27
C ARG A 189 -9.85 0.55 -4.76
N ALA A 190 -10.80 1.36 -4.30
CA ALA A 190 -11.08 1.57 -2.88
C ALA A 190 -11.53 0.28 -2.18
N ILE A 191 -12.46 -0.46 -2.76
CA ILE A 191 -12.94 -1.75 -2.23
C ILE A 191 -11.80 -2.76 -2.13
N TRP A 192 -11.02 -2.92 -3.21
CA TRP A 192 -9.87 -3.83 -3.22
C TRP A 192 -8.83 -3.44 -2.16
N ASN A 193 -8.50 -2.16 -2.07
CA ASN A 193 -7.51 -1.67 -1.11
C ASN A 193 -7.99 -1.82 0.34
N GLY A 194 -9.29 -1.65 0.62
CA GLY A 194 -9.86 -1.90 1.94
C GLY A 194 -9.61 -3.34 2.42
N GLY A 195 -9.86 -4.34 1.56
CA GLY A 195 -9.52 -5.73 1.83
C GLY A 195 -8.01 -5.97 1.94
N ALA A 196 -7.21 -5.36 1.06
CA ALA A 196 -5.76 -5.45 1.09
C ALA A 196 -5.17 -4.87 2.40
N LEU A 197 -5.71 -3.76 2.90
CA LEU A 197 -5.30 -3.14 4.16
C LEU A 197 -5.44 -4.11 5.34
N VAL A 198 -6.52 -4.87 5.41
CA VAL A 198 -6.73 -5.90 6.44
C VAL A 198 -5.61 -6.95 6.37
N LEU A 199 -5.38 -7.53 5.20
CA LEU A 199 -4.36 -8.56 5.01
C LEU A 199 -2.95 -8.03 5.25
N MET A 200 -2.62 -6.84 4.72
CA MET A 200 -1.30 -6.23 4.91
C MET A 200 -1.02 -5.96 6.39
N THR A 201 -2.02 -5.48 7.13
CA THR A 201 -1.89 -5.23 8.59
C THR A 201 -1.65 -6.53 9.35
N LEU A 202 -2.43 -7.58 9.08
CA LEU A 202 -2.37 -8.84 9.82
C LEU A 202 -1.16 -9.71 9.44
N LEU A 203 -0.73 -9.64 8.19
CA LEU A 203 0.40 -10.42 7.67
C LEU A 203 1.74 -9.67 7.72
N GLY A 204 1.74 -8.42 8.17
CA GLY A 204 2.96 -7.61 8.30
C GLY A 204 3.57 -7.22 6.95
N ILE A 205 2.74 -6.89 5.95
CA ILE A 205 3.19 -6.43 4.63
C ILE A 205 3.32 -4.89 4.67
N PRO A 206 4.54 -4.33 4.57
CA PRO A 206 4.74 -2.89 4.59
C PRO A 206 4.29 -2.22 3.29
N TRP A 207 4.13 -0.89 3.36
CA TRP A 207 3.90 -0.03 2.20
C TRP A 207 4.98 1.04 2.11
N GLY A 208 5.69 1.07 0.98
CA GLY A 208 6.84 1.97 0.75
C GLY A 208 6.48 3.44 0.56
N GLY A 209 5.20 3.77 0.36
CA GLY A 209 4.75 5.15 0.21
C GLY A 209 4.62 5.92 1.53
N SER A 210 4.77 5.25 2.68
CA SER A 210 4.89 5.83 4.03
C SER A 210 5.61 4.81 4.90
N LEU A 211 6.93 4.77 4.84
CA LEU A 211 7.78 3.78 5.49
C LEU A 211 8.96 4.48 6.16
N ALA A 212 9.27 4.11 7.40
CA ALA A 212 10.56 4.47 7.98
C ALA A 212 11.32 3.24 8.45
N VAL A 213 12.63 3.35 8.40
CA VAL A 213 13.56 2.34 8.88
C VAL A 213 14.70 3.00 9.66
N ARG A 214 15.18 2.35 10.71
CA ARG A 214 16.40 2.78 11.39
C ARG A 214 17.59 2.67 10.44
N ARG A 215 18.36 3.74 10.31
CA ARG A 215 19.51 3.78 9.39
C ARG A 215 20.51 2.66 9.66
N GLU A 216 20.75 2.36 10.92
CA GLU A 216 21.66 1.29 11.36
C GLU A 216 21.33 -0.11 10.82
N LEU A 217 20.09 -0.32 10.31
CA LEU A 217 19.64 -1.62 9.79
C LEU A 217 19.80 -1.77 8.28
N ILE A 218 20.05 -0.67 7.54
CA ILE A 218 20.04 -0.69 6.07
C ILE A 218 21.13 -1.61 5.53
N GLU A 219 22.36 -1.46 5.97
CA GLU A 219 23.51 -2.26 5.53
C GLU A 219 23.56 -3.64 6.24
N PRO A 220 23.54 -3.71 7.59
CA PRO A 220 23.70 -5.00 8.28
C PRO A 220 22.59 -6.00 8.02
N SER A 221 21.39 -5.55 7.69
CA SER A 221 20.29 -6.46 7.34
C SER A 221 20.44 -7.08 5.95
N GLY A 222 21.29 -6.53 5.08
CA GLY A 222 21.40 -6.88 3.67
C GLY A 222 20.24 -6.35 2.81
N TRP A 223 19.46 -5.38 3.32
CA TRP A 223 18.32 -4.85 2.57
C TRP A 223 18.78 -4.05 1.34
N ARG A 224 19.84 -3.25 1.46
CA ARG A 224 20.38 -2.49 0.32
C ARG A 224 20.86 -3.40 -0.80
N GLU A 225 21.52 -4.52 -0.48
CA GLU A 225 21.94 -5.53 -1.47
C GLU A 225 20.73 -6.17 -2.16
N LEU A 226 19.71 -6.49 -1.38
CA LEU A 226 18.48 -7.10 -1.92
C LEU A 226 17.78 -6.18 -2.92
N LEU A 227 17.84 -4.87 -2.74
CA LEU A 227 17.30 -3.90 -3.70
C LEU A 227 17.98 -3.95 -5.06
N ALA A 228 19.21 -4.48 -5.17
CA ALA A 228 19.90 -4.62 -6.45
C ALA A 228 19.12 -5.42 -7.50
N THR A 229 18.27 -6.35 -7.06
CA THR A 229 17.46 -7.20 -7.93
C THR A 229 15.96 -7.04 -7.71
N SER A 230 15.54 -6.32 -6.65
CA SER A 230 14.14 -6.24 -6.24
C SER A 230 13.28 -5.39 -7.19
N LEU A 231 12.01 -5.76 -7.33
CA LEU A 231 11.01 -4.92 -7.98
C LEU A 231 10.60 -3.74 -7.10
N CYS A 232 10.49 -3.96 -5.77
CA CYS A 232 10.11 -2.93 -4.81
C CYS A 232 10.88 -3.11 -3.49
N GLU A 233 10.93 -2.04 -2.72
CA GLU A 233 11.66 -1.96 -1.45
C GLU A 233 10.88 -2.54 -0.27
N ASP A 234 9.58 -2.32 -0.24
CA ASP A 234 8.71 -2.52 0.92
C ASP A 234 8.48 -4.01 1.23
N THR A 235 7.93 -4.76 0.31
CA THR A 235 7.67 -6.20 0.51
C THR A 235 8.96 -7.02 0.65
N ALA A 236 10.10 -6.47 0.25
CA ALA A 236 11.42 -7.08 0.42
C ALA A 236 12.00 -6.90 1.83
N LEU A 237 11.56 -5.88 2.59
CA LEU A 237 12.14 -5.48 3.88
C LEU A 237 11.88 -6.46 5.05
N PRO A 238 10.70 -7.09 5.23
CA PRO A 238 10.41 -7.89 6.43
C PRO A 238 11.39 -9.03 6.68
N ALA A 239 11.85 -9.70 5.62
CA ALA A 239 12.76 -10.84 5.76
C ALA A 239 14.17 -10.43 6.23
N PRO A 240 14.81 -9.38 5.68
CA PRO A 240 16.05 -8.80 6.24
C PRO A 240 15.91 -8.38 7.71
N LEU A 241 14.85 -7.66 8.06
CA LEU A 241 14.62 -7.23 9.45
C LEU A 241 14.52 -8.41 10.42
N ALA A 242 13.73 -9.42 10.07
CA ALA A 242 13.55 -10.59 10.94
C ALA A 242 14.86 -11.34 11.17
N ARG A 243 15.72 -11.47 10.13
CA ARG A 243 17.05 -12.08 10.27
C ARG A 243 18.00 -11.30 11.19
N SER A 244 17.81 -9.98 11.28
CA SER A 244 18.58 -9.11 12.15
C SER A 244 17.98 -8.98 13.56
N GLY A 245 16.96 -9.77 13.91
CA GLY A 245 16.29 -9.71 15.22
C GLY A 245 15.35 -8.53 15.42
N TRP A 246 15.09 -7.75 14.37
CA TRP A 246 14.20 -6.62 14.40
C TRP A 246 12.84 -6.95 13.79
N ARG A 247 11.78 -6.21 14.18
CA ARG A 247 10.44 -6.38 13.65
C ARG A 247 9.96 -5.15 12.89
N TYR A 248 9.15 -5.41 11.88
CA TYR A 248 8.29 -4.42 11.25
C TYR A 248 7.01 -4.21 12.07
N GLN A 249 6.50 -2.96 12.08
CA GLN A 249 5.26 -2.64 12.74
C GLN A 249 4.37 -1.74 11.87
N PHE A 250 3.14 -2.20 11.57
CA PHE A 250 2.12 -1.35 10.98
C PHE A 250 1.64 -0.29 11.97
N ARG A 251 1.52 0.97 11.50
CA ARG A 251 1.09 2.13 12.28
C ARG A 251 -0.15 2.73 11.64
N PRO A 252 -1.36 2.54 12.23
CA PRO A 252 -2.61 3.00 11.61
C PRO A 252 -2.67 4.53 11.43
N GLU A 253 -2.11 5.32 12.33
CA GLU A 253 -2.04 6.78 12.21
C GLU A 253 -1.23 7.28 11.01
N LEU A 254 -0.41 6.43 10.41
CA LEU A 254 0.34 6.72 9.19
C LEU A 254 -0.41 6.35 7.91
N ILE A 255 -1.70 6.05 7.97
CA ILE A 255 -2.54 5.85 6.78
C ILE A 255 -2.64 7.17 6.04
N ALA A 256 -2.23 7.18 4.76
CA ALA A 256 -2.36 8.33 3.87
C ALA A 256 -3.71 8.28 3.14
N LEU A 257 -4.42 9.40 3.13
CA LEU A 257 -5.69 9.55 2.42
C LEU A 257 -5.43 9.94 0.96
N ASP A 258 -5.99 9.17 0.03
CA ASP A 258 -5.93 9.41 -1.41
C ASP A 258 -7.36 9.61 -1.95
N ARG A 259 -7.60 10.74 -2.62
CA ARG A 259 -8.90 11.14 -3.14
C ARG A 259 -8.98 11.07 -4.67
N ASP A 260 -7.90 10.61 -5.32
CA ASP A 260 -7.85 10.51 -6.78
C ASP A 260 -8.89 9.52 -7.34
N ASP A 261 -9.63 9.98 -8.33
CA ASP A 261 -10.67 9.24 -9.06
C ASP A 261 -10.26 8.90 -10.51
N GLY A 262 -9.14 9.44 -10.96
CA GLY A 262 -8.75 9.50 -12.36
C GLY A 262 -8.28 8.20 -13.01
N ILE A 263 -8.54 7.02 -12.40
CA ILE A 263 -8.07 5.74 -12.91
C ILE A 263 -9.12 5.04 -13.78
N ALA A 264 -8.72 4.58 -14.99
CA ALA A 264 -9.56 3.71 -15.82
C ALA A 264 -9.39 2.22 -15.44
N LEU A 265 -10.36 1.37 -15.79
CA LEU A 265 -10.38 -0.04 -15.37
C LEU A 265 -9.16 -0.86 -15.85
N ARG A 266 -8.69 -0.62 -17.08
CA ARG A 266 -7.53 -1.34 -17.65
C ARG A 266 -6.21 -0.98 -16.94
N PRO A 267 -5.85 0.30 -16.72
CA PRO A 267 -4.74 0.67 -15.86
C PRO A 267 -4.87 0.16 -14.42
N LEU A 268 -6.06 0.25 -13.81
CA LEU A 268 -6.31 -0.26 -12.45
C LEU A 268 -5.97 -1.75 -12.33
N ARG A 269 -6.43 -2.58 -13.26
CA ARG A 269 -6.11 -4.02 -13.24
C ARG A 269 -4.61 -4.30 -13.34
N ARG A 270 -3.86 -3.53 -14.16
CA ARG A 270 -2.40 -3.66 -14.22
C ARG A 270 -1.76 -3.24 -12.91
N TRP A 271 -2.26 -2.15 -12.31
CA TRP A 271 -1.78 -1.65 -11.04
C TRP A 271 -1.98 -2.69 -9.92
N ILE A 272 -3.19 -3.27 -9.76
CA ILE A 272 -3.45 -4.33 -8.78
C ILE A 272 -2.54 -5.53 -9.03
N SER A 273 -2.40 -5.99 -10.30
CA SER A 273 -1.53 -7.12 -10.63
C SER A 273 -0.07 -6.87 -10.25
N ARG A 274 0.42 -5.63 -10.39
CA ARG A 274 1.78 -5.24 -9.97
C ARG A 274 1.91 -5.27 -8.44
N GLN A 275 0.94 -4.75 -7.68
CA GLN A 275 0.95 -4.83 -6.22
C GLN A 275 1.00 -6.28 -5.73
N LEU A 276 0.19 -7.16 -6.32
CA LEU A 276 0.18 -8.58 -6.00
C LEU A 276 1.48 -9.29 -6.41
N LEU A 277 2.12 -8.86 -7.51
CA LEU A 277 3.41 -9.39 -7.95
C LEU A 277 4.52 -9.06 -6.94
N THR A 278 4.54 -7.87 -6.34
CA THR A 278 5.55 -7.55 -5.32
C THR A 278 5.45 -8.48 -4.12
N ALA A 279 4.22 -8.78 -3.67
CA ALA A 279 3.98 -9.76 -2.61
C ALA A 279 4.44 -11.18 -3.03
N ARG A 280 4.16 -11.60 -4.28
CA ARG A 280 4.63 -12.89 -4.82
C ARG A 280 6.15 -13.03 -4.79
N LEU A 281 6.85 -11.97 -5.16
CA LEU A 281 8.31 -12.04 -5.29
C LEU A 281 9.00 -12.07 -3.94
N HIS A 282 8.47 -11.38 -2.94
CA HIS A 282 9.25 -11.11 -1.74
C HIS A 282 8.58 -11.57 -0.44
N HIS A 283 7.25 -11.56 -0.33
CA HIS A 283 6.59 -11.80 0.95
C HIS A 283 6.19 -13.26 1.15
N PRO A 284 6.48 -13.87 2.32
CA PRO A 284 6.18 -15.29 2.59
C PRO A 284 4.67 -15.58 2.65
N ALA A 285 3.84 -14.59 2.94
CA ALA A 285 2.38 -14.75 2.98
C ALA A 285 1.70 -14.79 1.59
N TRP A 286 2.46 -14.72 0.49
CA TRP A 286 1.88 -14.79 -0.86
C TRP A 286 0.90 -15.96 -1.08
N PRO A 287 1.14 -17.20 -0.63
CA PRO A 287 0.19 -18.28 -0.81
C PRO A 287 -1.18 -18.00 -0.20
N LEU A 288 -1.24 -17.34 0.97
CA LEU A 288 -2.48 -16.95 1.63
C LEU A 288 -3.20 -15.83 0.85
N VAL A 289 -2.45 -14.85 0.34
CA VAL A 289 -3.02 -13.77 -0.50
C VAL A 289 -3.58 -14.35 -1.80
N ALA A 290 -2.86 -15.27 -2.43
CA ALA A 290 -3.29 -15.92 -3.67
C ALA A 290 -4.52 -16.81 -3.44
N LEU A 291 -4.53 -17.60 -2.37
CA LEU A 291 -5.68 -18.44 -1.99
C LEU A 291 -6.93 -17.58 -1.74
N HIS A 292 -6.79 -16.47 -1.02
CA HIS A 292 -7.92 -15.56 -0.80
C HIS A 292 -8.42 -14.95 -2.12
N GLY A 293 -7.52 -14.40 -2.96
CA GLY A 293 -7.91 -13.73 -4.20
C GLY A 293 -8.50 -14.66 -5.26
N LEU A 294 -7.89 -15.81 -5.49
CA LEU A 294 -8.39 -16.80 -6.46
C LEU A 294 -9.57 -17.58 -5.89
N GLY A 295 -9.49 -17.99 -4.62
CA GLY A 295 -10.51 -18.80 -3.98
C GLY A 295 -11.84 -18.07 -3.87
N SER A 296 -11.85 -16.81 -3.42
CA SER A 296 -13.09 -16.01 -3.31
C SER A 296 -13.72 -15.75 -4.68
N ALA A 297 -12.93 -15.37 -5.69
CA ALA A 297 -13.44 -15.15 -7.04
C ALA A 297 -14.00 -16.43 -7.68
N LEU A 298 -13.31 -17.56 -7.52
CA LEU A 298 -13.76 -18.85 -8.04
C LEU A 298 -15.03 -19.33 -7.31
N LEU A 299 -15.10 -19.17 -5.98
CA LEU A 299 -16.27 -19.55 -5.19
C LEU A 299 -17.52 -18.79 -5.66
N VAL A 300 -17.44 -17.47 -5.81
CA VAL A 300 -18.54 -16.65 -6.31
C VAL A 300 -18.95 -17.08 -7.73
N LEU A 301 -17.97 -17.28 -8.62
CA LEU A 301 -18.24 -17.75 -9.99
C LEU A 301 -19.00 -19.06 -10.01
N VAL A 302 -18.48 -20.08 -9.31
CA VAL A 302 -19.10 -21.41 -9.28
C VAL A 302 -20.49 -21.36 -8.68
N ALA A 303 -20.69 -20.56 -7.62
CA ALA A 303 -22.01 -20.38 -7.03
C ALA A 303 -23.01 -19.74 -8.02
N VAL A 304 -22.60 -18.68 -8.75
CA VAL A 304 -23.42 -18.03 -9.78
C VAL A 304 -23.75 -19.00 -10.91
N LEU A 305 -22.76 -19.71 -11.47
CA LEU A 305 -22.97 -20.66 -12.55
C LEU A 305 -23.89 -21.82 -12.12
N THR A 306 -23.72 -22.31 -10.89
CA THR A 306 -24.59 -23.39 -10.35
C THR A 306 -26.02 -22.89 -10.13
N ALA A 307 -26.20 -21.64 -9.65
CA ALA A 307 -27.51 -21.04 -9.50
C ALA A 307 -28.22 -20.90 -10.87
N LEU A 308 -27.51 -20.40 -11.89
CA LEU A 308 -28.03 -20.29 -13.25
C LEU A 308 -28.39 -21.66 -13.85
N ALA A 309 -27.52 -22.67 -13.70
CA ALA A 309 -27.80 -24.02 -14.15
C ALA A 309 -29.03 -24.62 -13.44
N ALA A 310 -29.16 -24.40 -12.12
CA ALA A 310 -30.33 -24.84 -11.36
C ALA A 310 -31.65 -24.20 -11.86
N LEU A 311 -31.62 -22.91 -12.20
CA LEU A 311 -32.78 -22.22 -12.82
C LEU A 311 -33.14 -22.84 -14.17
N LEU A 312 -32.14 -23.10 -15.03
CA LEU A 312 -32.34 -23.64 -16.37
C LEU A 312 -32.96 -25.05 -16.35
N VAL A 313 -32.66 -25.86 -15.34
CA VAL A 313 -33.18 -27.23 -15.20
C VAL A 313 -34.38 -27.31 -14.24
N GLY A 314 -34.98 -26.17 -13.85
CA GLY A 314 -36.18 -26.12 -13.01
C GLY A 314 -35.96 -26.45 -11.53
N ARG A 315 -34.71 -26.50 -11.03
CA ARG A 315 -34.39 -26.76 -9.61
C ARG A 315 -34.50 -25.47 -8.79
N LEU A 316 -35.71 -24.91 -8.69
CA LEU A 316 -35.95 -23.57 -8.12
C LEU A 316 -35.51 -23.45 -6.65
N ALA A 317 -35.64 -24.52 -5.83
CA ALA A 317 -35.20 -24.50 -4.43
C ALA A 317 -33.67 -24.34 -4.30
N ASP A 318 -32.89 -25.07 -5.14
CA ASP A 318 -31.43 -24.96 -5.15
C ASP A 318 -30.98 -23.60 -5.67
N ALA A 319 -31.65 -23.09 -6.73
CA ALA A 319 -31.36 -21.76 -7.26
C ALA A 319 -31.68 -20.66 -6.23
N GLY A 320 -32.83 -20.73 -5.58
CA GLY A 320 -33.24 -19.79 -4.53
C GLY A 320 -32.25 -19.78 -3.34
N LEU A 321 -31.81 -20.96 -2.88
CA LEU A 321 -30.81 -21.10 -1.84
C LEU A 321 -29.48 -20.41 -2.21
N LEU A 322 -28.96 -20.65 -3.42
CA LEU A 322 -27.70 -20.06 -3.88
C LEU A 322 -27.80 -18.55 -4.09
N LEU A 323 -28.92 -18.07 -4.68
CA LEU A 323 -29.11 -16.61 -4.85
C LEU A 323 -29.22 -15.90 -3.50
N ALA A 324 -29.94 -16.49 -2.53
CA ALA A 324 -30.01 -15.94 -1.17
C ALA A 324 -28.64 -15.94 -0.48
N ALA A 325 -27.85 -17.03 -0.62
CA ALA A 325 -26.51 -17.12 -0.07
C ALA A 325 -25.55 -16.11 -0.72
N LEU A 326 -25.59 -15.93 -2.04
CA LEU A 326 -24.81 -14.92 -2.77
C LEU A 326 -25.17 -13.50 -2.31
N LEU A 327 -26.47 -13.18 -2.25
CA LEU A 327 -26.93 -11.88 -1.77
C LEU A 327 -26.47 -11.61 -0.32
N GLY A 328 -26.64 -12.61 0.56
CA GLY A 328 -26.18 -12.52 1.95
C GLY A 328 -24.67 -12.34 2.06
N TYR A 329 -23.90 -13.02 1.20
CA TYR A 329 -22.45 -12.86 1.13
C TYR A 329 -22.06 -11.44 0.68
N GLU A 330 -22.65 -10.91 -0.39
CA GLU A 330 -22.36 -9.56 -0.89
C GLU A 330 -22.75 -8.47 0.12
N LEU A 331 -23.94 -8.58 0.73
CA LEU A 331 -24.36 -7.64 1.78
C LEU A 331 -23.45 -7.72 3.02
N GLY A 332 -23.05 -8.93 3.40
CA GLY A 332 -22.05 -9.14 4.45
C GLY A 332 -20.71 -8.50 4.14
N CYS A 333 -20.18 -8.67 2.92
CA CYS A 333 -18.94 -8.03 2.48
C CYS A 333 -19.05 -6.49 2.50
N VAL A 334 -20.19 -5.90 2.12
CA VAL A 334 -20.42 -4.46 2.25
C VAL A 334 -20.38 -4.03 3.72
N ALA A 335 -21.02 -4.77 4.62
CA ALA A 335 -20.96 -4.47 6.06
C ALA A 335 -19.52 -4.53 6.59
N LEU A 336 -18.72 -5.52 6.16
CA LEU A 336 -17.29 -5.60 6.53
C LEU A 336 -16.49 -4.42 5.99
N LEU A 337 -16.73 -4.00 4.74
CA LEU A 337 -16.08 -2.81 4.17
C LEU A 337 -16.40 -1.54 4.97
N LEU A 338 -17.64 -1.36 5.39
CA LEU A 338 -18.03 -0.23 6.26
C LEU A 338 -17.35 -0.29 7.64
N LEU A 339 -17.14 -1.48 8.21
CA LEU A 339 -16.36 -1.66 9.44
C LEU A 339 -14.88 -1.31 9.24
N ILE A 340 -14.28 -1.72 8.12
CA ILE A 340 -12.90 -1.38 7.76
C ILE A 340 -12.78 0.14 7.58
N GLU A 341 -13.73 0.77 6.88
CA GLU A 341 -13.78 2.21 6.67
C GLU A 341 -13.89 2.98 8.00
N ALA A 342 -14.74 2.51 8.91
CA ALA A 342 -14.86 3.08 10.26
C ALA A 342 -13.56 2.98 11.07
N ALA A 343 -12.80 1.90 10.92
CA ALA A 343 -11.49 1.75 11.54
C ALA A 343 -10.45 2.68 10.88
N ALA A 344 -10.43 2.79 9.55
CA ALA A 344 -9.57 3.71 8.81
C ALA A 344 -9.88 5.19 9.14
N ALA A 345 -11.17 5.54 9.25
CA ALA A 345 -11.59 6.89 9.67
C ALA A 345 -11.02 7.28 11.04
N ARG A 346 -11.01 6.34 11.99
CA ARG A 346 -10.39 6.57 13.32
C ARG A 346 -8.86 6.68 13.21
N ALA A 347 -8.26 5.89 12.33
CA ALA A 347 -6.82 5.86 12.13
C ALA A 347 -6.28 7.17 11.54
N LEU A 348 -7.06 7.86 10.72
CA LEU A 348 -6.71 9.15 10.12
C LEU A 348 -6.75 10.33 11.11
N GLN A 349 -7.56 10.24 12.19
CA GLN A 349 -7.82 11.36 13.11
C GLN A 349 -6.56 11.92 13.80
N PRO A 350 -5.61 11.10 14.31
CA PRO A 350 -4.43 11.62 15.00
C PRO A 350 -3.60 12.61 14.21
N LEU A 351 -3.57 12.46 12.88
CA LEU A 351 -2.86 13.35 11.96
C LEU A 351 -3.79 14.30 11.20
N GLY A 352 -5.02 14.51 11.68
CA GLY A 352 -5.96 15.50 11.13
C GLY A 352 -6.76 15.03 9.91
N GLY A 353 -6.59 13.79 9.46
CA GLY A 353 -7.37 13.22 8.35
C GLY A 353 -8.83 12.97 8.75
N ARG A 354 -9.75 13.13 7.77
CA ARG A 354 -11.19 12.90 7.97
C ARG A 354 -11.81 12.19 6.78
N LEU A 355 -12.68 11.24 7.06
CA LEU A 355 -13.58 10.63 6.09
C LEU A 355 -15.01 11.10 6.38
N PRO A 356 -15.84 11.33 5.35
CA PRO A 356 -17.27 11.56 5.56
C PRO A 356 -17.91 10.32 6.19
N PRO A 357 -18.94 10.46 7.04
CA PRO A 357 -19.65 9.31 7.57
C PRO A 357 -20.31 8.53 6.43
N PRO A 358 -20.26 7.19 6.47
CA PRO A 358 -20.92 6.38 5.46
C PRO A 358 -22.44 6.61 5.50
N ASN A 359 -23.06 6.62 4.33
CA ASN A 359 -24.50 6.74 4.18
C ASN A 359 -25.04 5.62 3.29
N LEU A 360 -26.36 5.51 3.18
CA LEU A 360 -27.02 4.47 2.39
C LEU A 360 -26.61 4.50 0.91
N ALA A 361 -26.46 5.69 0.32
CA ALA A 361 -26.03 5.85 -1.07
C ALA A 361 -24.58 5.32 -1.26
N HIS A 362 -23.70 5.52 -0.28
CA HIS A 362 -22.36 4.94 -0.29
C HIS A 362 -22.41 3.41 -0.22
N ALA A 363 -23.19 2.84 0.69
CA ALA A 363 -23.36 1.40 0.80
C ALA A 363 -23.88 0.78 -0.52
N TRP A 364 -24.87 1.41 -1.18
CA TRP A 364 -25.36 0.99 -2.49
C TRP A 364 -24.28 1.06 -3.58
N ARG A 365 -23.43 2.08 -3.58
CA ARG A 365 -22.30 2.16 -4.51
C ARG A 365 -21.31 1.03 -4.28
N LEU A 366 -20.97 0.72 -3.02
CA LEU A 366 -20.11 -0.42 -2.68
C LEU A 366 -20.72 -1.73 -3.17
N LEU A 367 -21.99 -1.99 -2.88
CA LEU A 367 -22.70 -3.21 -3.32
C LEU A 367 -22.69 -3.36 -4.85
N ARG A 368 -22.90 -2.27 -5.58
CA ARG A 368 -22.90 -2.28 -7.06
C ARG A 368 -21.55 -2.67 -7.65
N TRP A 369 -20.44 -2.22 -7.04
CA TRP A 369 -19.10 -2.40 -7.60
C TRP A 369 -18.32 -3.56 -6.97
N LEU A 370 -18.80 -4.13 -5.89
CA LEU A 370 -18.16 -5.24 -5.19
C LEU A 370 -18.01 -6.50 -6.08
N PRO A 371 -19.03 -6.97 -6.84
CA PRO A 371 -18.85 -8.14 -7.70
C PRO A 371 -17.77 -7.94 -8.77
N LEU A 372 -17.70 -6.74 -9.38
CA LEU A 372 -16.64 -6.43 -10.33
C LEU A 372 -15.26 -6.40 -9.63
N THR A 373 -15.20 -5.92 -8.39
CA THR A 373 -13.95 -5.91 -7.62
C THR A 373 -13.45 -7.32 -7.37
N GLN A 374 -14.31 -8.25 -7.01
CA GLN A 374 -13.96 -9.67 -6.80
C GLN A 374 -13.38 -10.29 -8.08
N TRP A 375 -13.97 -10.02 -9.23
CA TRP A 375 -13.46 -10.45 -10.54
C TRP A 375 -12.10 -9.84 -10.87
N VAL A 376 -11.99 -8.54 -10.72
CA VAL A 376 -10.72 -7.83 -10.97
C VAL A 376 -9.63 -8.37 -10.06
N TYR A 377 -9.94 -8.64 -8.79
CA TYR A 377 -8.99 -9.19 -7.82
C TYR A 377 -8.54 -10.61 -8.22
N GLY A 378 -9.48 -11.51 -8.53
CA GLY A 378 -9.15 -12.87 -8.98
C GLY A 378 -8.28 -12.88 -10.24
N LEU A 379 -8.66 -12.10 -11.27
CA LEU A 379 -7.89 -11.99 -12.51
C LEU A 379 -6.52 -11.34 -12.29
N ALA A 380 -6.43 -10.34 -11.43
CA ALA A 380 -5.16 -9.70 -11.10
C ALA A 380 -4.23 -10.65 -10.33
N THR A 381 -4.79 -11.46 -9.42
CA THR A 381 -4.05 -12.49 -8.68
C THR A 381 -3.52 -13.58 -9.61
N LEU A 382 -4.34 -14.07 -10.53
CA LEU A 382 -3.91 -15.04 -11.53
C LEU A 382 -2.78 -14.48 -12.42
N ARG A 383 -2.93 -13.22 -12.86
CA ARG A 383 -1.88 -12.55 -13.63
C ARG A 383 -0.60 -12.39 -12.84
N ALA A 384 -0.70 -11.98 -11.58
CA ALA A 384 0.48 -11.86 -10.72
C ALA A 384 1.16 -13.22 -10.50
N ALA A 385 0.38 -14.30 -10.31
CA ALA A 385 0.90 -15.65 -10.16
C ALA A 385 1.68 -16.14 -11.39
N LEU A 386 1.21 -15.79 -12.59
CA LEU A 386 1.78 -16.22 -13.87
C LEU A 386 2.73 -15.19 -14.51
N ALA A 387 2.92 -14.02 -13.88
CA ALA A 387 3.65 -12.92 -14.47
C ALA A 387 5.12 -13.29 -14.73
N ARG A 388 5.54 -13.14 -15.98
CA ARG A 388 6.93 -13.24 -16.46
C ARG A 388 7.50 -11.88 -16.85
N ARG A 389 6.63 -10.88 -17.00
CA ARG A 389 6.98 -9.50 -17.33
C ARG A 389 6.07 -8.57 -16.56
N VAL A 390 6.58 -7.39 -16.24
CA VAL A 390 5.82 -6.32 -15.59
C VAL A 390 6.24 -4.97 -16.17
N GLU A 391 5.27 -4.08 -16.34
CA GLU A 391 5.50 -2.69 -16.71
C GLU A 391 5.28 -1.80 -15.47
N TRP A 392 6.22 -0.88 -15.23
CA TRP A 392 6.10 0.13 -14.19
C TRP A 392 6.62 1.49 -14.67
N ARG A 393 5.73 2.47 -14.75
CA ARG A 393 5.99 3.84 -15.24
C ARG A 393 6.76 3.86 -16.58
N GLY A 394 6.26 3.08 -17.56
CA GLY A 394 6.81 3.00 -18.91
C GLY A 394 8.09 2.17 -19.02
N VAL A 395 8.55 1.53 -17.95
CA VAL A 395 9.67 0.61 -17.98
C VAL A 395 9.19 -0.82 -17.93
N HIS A 396 9.74 -1.65 -18.81
CA HIS A 396 9.43 -3.07 -18.89
C HIS A 396 10.51 -3.90 -18.18
N TYR A 397 10.07 -4.80 -17.32
CA TYR A 397 10.95 -5.71 -16.58
C TYR A 397 10.59 -7.16 -16.87
N ARG A 398 11.60 -8.03 -16.96
CA ARG A 398 11.45 -9.48 -16.96
C ARG A 398 11.58 -9.99 -15.53
N VAL A 399 10.65 -10.84 -15.09
CA VAL A 399 10.71 -11.49 -13.78
C VAL A 399 11.70 -12.67 -13.83
N ARG A 400 12.67 -12.70 -12.93
CA ARG A 400 13.68 -13.74 -12.78
C ARG A 400 13.77 -14.20 -11.32
N GLY A 401 13.26 -15.39 -11.03
CA GLY A 401 13.22 -15.88 -9.65
C GLY A 401 12.43 -14.94 -8.75
N ARG A 402 13.08 -14.35 -7.75
CA ARG A 402 12.55 -13.34 -6.83
C ARG A 402 12.88 -11.90 -7.23
N GLY A 403 13.58 -11.70 -8.33
CA GLY A 403 14.01 -10.39 -8.79
C GLY A 403 13.44 -10.02 -10.17
N VAL A 404 13.90 -8.88 -10.68
CA VAL A 404 13.56 -8.39 -12.01
C VAL A 404 14.80 -7.93 -12.76
N GLU A 405 14.76 -8.07 -14.08
CA GLU A 405 15.76 -7.56 -15.01
C GLU A 405 15.11 -6.52 -15.91
N TRP A 406 15.85 -5.48 -16.26
CA TRP A 406 15.42 -4.50 -17.24
C TRP A 406 15.29 -5.16 -18.62
N LEU A 407 14.22 -4.86 -19.33
CA LEU A 407 14.09 -5.14 -20.76
C LEU A 407 14.38 -3.84 -21.51
N GLU A 408 15.48 -3.78 -22.23
CA GLU A 408 15.69 -2.74 -23.23
C GLU A 408 14.54 -2.80 -24.25
N GLY A 409 13.83 -1.66 -24.42
CA GLY A 409 12.74 -1.49 -25.36
C GLY A 409 13.25 -1.17 -26.75
#